data_b71225972cf9ddb312c43ec8835696fe
#
_entry.id   b71225972cf9ddb312c43ec8835696fe
#
_cell.length_a   1.000
_cell.length_b   1.000
_cell.length_c   1.000
_cell.angle_alpha   90.00
_cell.angle_beta   90.00
_cell.angle_gamma   90.00
#
_symmetry.space_group_name_H-M   'P 1'
#
loop_
_entity.id
_entity.type
_entity.pdbx_description
1 polymer ?
#
loop_
_entity_poly.entity_id
_entity_poly.type
_entity_poly.pdbx_seq_one_letter_code
_entity_poly.pdbx_strand_id
1 'polypeptide(L)'
;MNGDWLLRGRDGRLTVYLPSDDAVLCRAELAPGGPWEAPRRIGGDQRLHPGPAVGQGADGYAHLVAWRPTVKGESGLVHSTHFRPRLAPLDWNPIGHPDKKGDRTGTPAVAVDAEGRAHVFVRDGGGGVGTVAQKEKGGWTPWEHLGGEDVGQLAAVTGMSGRVELYAAGPDGILCWRQEEPGEPPGRAEGTGVRARSGTLRALATSAEHTTLFFSDQEGQLCAWRPGSDPVPLLAAAGPGPVSAVRCVIAGHDCTVLAQPSASGRVAFAAYPTEQESAGAWWTESGPRLGAGAVVSVALDEHGEVVAASLDPVTGTLLLTRRKDEPGLALRAWQEV
;
A
#
# COMPACT_ATOMS: atom_id res chain seq x y z
N MET A 1 3.93 1.39 7.61
CA MET A 1 2.92 0.46 7.06
C MET A 1 3.19 0.33 5.58
N ASN A 2 3.02 -0.85 5.01
CA ASN A 2 3.14 -1.08 3.57
C ASN A 2 1.74 -1.30 2.97
N GLY A 3 1.50 -0.84 1.73
CA GLY A 3 0.19 -0.84 1.09
C GLY A 3 -0.69 0.34 1.49
N ASP A 4 -1.95 0.31 1.03
CA ASP A 4 -2.95 1.32 1.35
C ASP A 4 -3.57 1.03 2.72
N TRP A 5 -3.48 2.00 3.61
CA TRP A 5 -4.08 1.89 4.93
C TRP A 5 -5.42 2.62 5.07
N LEU A 6 -5.83 3.39 4.04
CA LEU A 6 -7.18 3.91 3.85
C LEU A 6 -7.85 3.11 2.75
N LEU A 7 -8.85 2.31 3.08
CA LEU A 7 -9.53 1.40 2.16
C LEU A 7 -11.03 1.64 2.15
N ARG A 8 -11.66 1.43 1.00
CA ARG A 8 -13.12 1.38 0.89
C ARG A 8 -13.59 -0.07 0.96
N GLY A 9 -14.44 -0.36 1.95
CA GLY A 9 -15.11 -1.65 2.04
C GLY A 9 -16.19 -1.84 0.96
N ARG A 10 -16.65 -3.07 0.81
CA ARG A 10 -17.72 -3.43 -0.15
C ARG A 10 -19.05 -2.70 0.11
N ASP A 11 -19.27 -2.23 1.32
CA ASP A 11 -20.46 -1.48 1.74
C ASP A 11 -20.33 0.04 1.54
N GLY A 12 -19.29 0.48 0.81
CA GLY A 12 -19.01 1.89 0.50
C GLY A 12 -18.30 2.67 1.60
N ARG A 13 -18.18 2.11 2.81
CA ARG A 13 -17.52 2.77 3.95
C ARG A 13 -16.01 2.76 3.81
N LEU A 14 -15.41 3.85 4.24
CA LEU A 14 -13.96 3.90 4.41
C LEU A 14 -13.55 3.30 5.75
N THR A 15 -12.43 2.61 5.74
CA THR A 15 -11.74 2.07 6.91
C THR A 15 -10.28 2.47 6.86
N VAL A 16 -9.73 2.88 8.00
CA VAL A 16 -8.30 3.10 8.18
C VAL A 16 -7.72 2.02 9.08
N TYR A 17 -6.51 1.57 8.74
CA TYR A 17 -5.72 0.65 9.54
C TYR A 17 -4.49 1.39 10.04
N LEU A 18 -4.39 1.56 11.34
CA LEU A 18 -3.40 2.42 11.98
C LEU A 18 -2.38 1.57 12.74
N PRO A 19 -1.07 1.76 12.51
CA PRO A 19 -0.08 1.10 13.35
C PRO A 19 -0.14 1.67 14.77
N SER A 20 -0.05 0.81 15.75
CA SER A 20 0.21 1.13 17.15
C SER A 20 1.51 0.44 17.57
N ASP A 21 2.00 0.69 18.78
CA ASP A 21 3.30 0.16 19.24
C ASP A 21 3.41 -1.37 19.09
N ASP A 22 2.34 -2.08 19.45
CA ASP A 22 2.31 -3.54 19.44
C ASP A 22 1.03 -4.11 18.78
N ALA A 23 0.29 -3.31 18.02
CA ALA A 23 -0.98 -3.68 17.43
C ALA A 23 -1.26 -2.98 16.10
N VAL A 24 -2.32 -3.41 15.45
CA VAL A 24 -3.02 -2.64 14.42
C VAL A 24 -4.37 -2.21 14.98
N LEU A 25 -4.68 -0.93 14.87
CA LEU A 25 -6.00 -0.39 15.17
C LEU A 25 -6.78 -0.21 13.86
N CYS A 26 -8.08 -0.37 13.90
CA CYS A 26 -8.94 0.02 12.79
C CYS A 26 -10.02 1.01 13.25
N ARG A 27 -10.35 1.94 12.38
CA ARG A 27 -11.52 2.82 12.49
C ARG A 27 -12.27 2.77 11.18
N ALA A 28 -13.59 2.77 11.24
CA ALA A 28 -14.42 2.80 10.04
C ALA A 28 -15.47 3.90 10.13
N GLU A 29 -15.97 4.34 9.00
CA GLU A 29 -17.14 5.18 8.94
C GLU A 29 -18.38 4.44 9.46
N LEU A 30 -19.24 5.11 10.20
CA LEU A 30 -20.52 4.56 10.67
C LEU A 30 -21.51 4.37 9.52
N ALA A 31 -21.41 5.21 8.50
CA ALA A 31 -22.09 5.14 7.21
C ALA A 31 -21.16 5.79 6.17
N PRO A 32 -21.28 5.46 4.86
CA PRO A 32 -20.47 6.10 3.83
C PRO A 32 -20.53 7.63 3.93
N GLY A 33 -19.37 8.29 3.95
CA GLY A 33 -19.25 9.74 4.14
C GLY A 33 -19.66 10.28 5.51
N GLY A 34 -20.02 9.42 6.45
CA GLY A 34 -20.53 9.77 7.77
C GLY A 34 -19.41 9.90 8.84
N PRO A 35 -19.83 10.02 10.12
CA PRO A 35 -18.88 10.08 11.23
C PRO A 35 -18.15 8.75 11.40
N TRP A 36 -17.00 8.80 12.08
CA TRP A 36 -16.12 7.67 12.31
C TRP A 36 -16.34 7.05 13.70
N GLU A 37 -16.22 5.73 13.78
CA GLU A 37 -16.22 5.01 15.05
C GLU A 37 -14.90 5.23 15.82
N ALA A 38 -14.91 4.92 17.13
CA ALA A 38 -13.67 4.90 17.92
C ALA A 38 -12.69 3.83 17.40
N PRO A 39 -11.37 4.02 17.55
CA PRO A 39 -10.38 3.03 17.17
C PRO A 39 -10.60 1.70 17.89
N ARG A 40 -10.52 0.59 17.16
CA ARG A 40 -10.60 -0.77 17.71
C ARG A 40 -9.32 -1.53 17.42
N ARG A 41 -8.80 -2.24 18.42
CA ARG A 41 -7.63 -3.12 18.26
C ARG A 41 -8.02 -4.37 17.46
N ILE A 42 -7.19 -4.76 16.50
CA ILE A 42 -7.33 -6.00 15.72
C ILE A 42 -6.58 -7.12 16.43
N GLY A 43 -7.25 -8.27 16.60
CA GLY A 43 -6.62 -9.50 17.08
C GLY A 43 -6.41 -9.58 18.60
N GLY A 44 -7.22 -8.86 19.38
CA GLY A 44 -7.22 -8.96 20.84
C GLY A 44 -5.88 -8.57 21.46
N ASP A 45 -5.38 -9.37 22.42
CA ASP A 45 -4.14 -9.09 23.17
C ASP A 45 -2.85 -9.55 22.48
N GLN A 46 -2.95 -10.04 21.23
CA GLN A 46 -1.75 -10.47 20.48
C GLN A 46 -0.84 -9.26 20.20
N ARG A 47 0.43 -9.40 20.55
CA ARG A 47 1.44 -8.37 20.31
C ARG A 47 2.05 -8.56 18.93
N LEU A 48 2.21 -7.46 18.21
CA LEU A 48 2.78 -7.41 16.87
C LEU A 48 4.05 -6.56 16.85
N HIS A 49 4.92 -6.80 15.89
CA HIS A 49 5.97 -5.86 15.57
C HIS A 49 5.44 -4.71 14.71
N PRO A 50 6.03 -3.50 14.79
CA PRO A 50 5.67 -2.38 13.93
C PRO A 50 5.86 -2.70 12.44
N GLY A 51 5.10 -2.01 11.58
CA GLY A 51 5.20 -2.11 10.13
C GLY A 51 4.34 -3.23 9.52
N PRO A 52 3.03 -3.29 9.80
CA PRO A 52 2.12 -4.20 9.12
C PRO A 52 2.00 -3.84 7.63
N ALA A 53 1.57 -4.83 6.85
CA ALA A 53 1.13 -4.64 5.47
C ALA A 53 -0.39 -4.80 5.37
N VAL A 54 -0.98 -4.09 4.42
CA VAL A 54 -2.42 -4.14 4.11
C VAL A 54 -2.58 -4.29 2.60
N GLY A 55 -3.41 -5.25 2.19
CA GLY A 55 -3.85 -5.44 0.80
C GLY A 55 -5.35 -5.67 0.77
N GLN A 56 -6.00 -5.33 -0.33
CA GLN A 56 -7.45 -5.52 -0.51
C GLN A 56 -7.73 -6.31 -1.77
N GLY A 57 -8.64 -7.28 -1.67
CA GLY A 57 -9.15 -8.03 -2.80
C GLY A 57 -10.29 -7.29 -3.52
N ALA A 58 -10.63 -7.75 -4.72
CA ALA A 58 -11.78 -7.26 -5.49
C ALA A 58 -13.12 -7.48 -4.75
N ASP A 59 -13.17 -8.41 -3.82
CA ASP A 59 -14.29 -8.65 -2.90
C ASP A 59 -14.41 -7.59 -1.79
N GLY A 60 -13.47 -6.65 -1.72
CA GLY A 60 -13.41 -5.60 -0.72
C GLY A 60 -12.89 -6.06 0.66
N TYR A 61 -12.42 -7.31 0.77
CA TYR A 61 -11.83 -7.81 2.02
C TYR A 61 -10.41 -7.27 2.18
N ALA A 62 -10.11 -6.79 3.40
CA ALA A 62 -8.76 -6.36 3.73
C ALA A 62 -7.98 -7.53 4.35
N HIS A 63 -6.80 -7.77 3.82
CA HIS A 63 -5.84 -8.74 4.30
C HIS A 63 -4.69 -8.01 4.99
N LEU A 64 -4.50 -8.29 6.26
CA LEU A 64 -3.47 -7.69 7.09
C LEU A 64 -2.40 -8.72 7.38
N VAL A 65 -1.15 -8.30 7.25
CA VAL A 65 0.02 -9.16 7.54
C VAL A 65 0.96 -8.40 8.45
N ALA A 66 1.43 -9.06 9.50
CA ALA A 66 2.35 -8.46 10.46
C ALA A 66 3.34 -9.51 10.99
N TRP A 67 4.47 -9.04 11.50
CA TRP A 67 5.37 -9.85 12.30
C TRP A 67 4.87 -9.94 13.74
N ARG A 68 5.02 -11.10 14.35
CA ARG A 68 4.70 -11.37 15.75
C ARG A 68 5.86 -12.09 16.42
N PRO A 69 6.25 -11.71 17.65
CA PRO A 69 7.20 -12.49 18.43
C PRO A 69 6.63 -13.88 18.74
N THR A 70 7.46 -14.91 18.63
CA THR A 70 7.12 -16.27 19.02
C THR A 70 7.52 -16.54 20.47
N VAL A 71 7.00 -17.61 21.06
CA VAL A 71 7.35 -18.03 22.44
C VAL A 71 8.84 -18.32 22.61
N LYS A 72 9.53 -18.65 21.52
CA LYS A 72 10.97 -18.96 21.53
C LYS A 72 11.88 -17.74 21.33
N GLY A 73 11.29 -16.53 21.25
CA GLY A 73 12.03 -15.28 21.01
C GLY A 73 12.34 -15.01 19.52
N GLU A 74 11.97 -15.91 18.62
CA GLU A 74 12.03 -15.70 17.17
C GLU A 74 10.82 -14.88 16.71
N SER A 75 10.76 -14.52 15.42
CA SER A 75 9.61 -13.84 14.82
C SER A 75 8.89 -14.76 13.83
N GLY A 76 7.60 -14.59 13.68
CA GLY A 76 6.79 -15.26 12.67
C GLY A 76 5.76 -14.31 12.08
N LEU A 77 5.44 -14.50 10.82
CA LEU A 77 4.38 -13.74 10.16
C LEU A 77 3.02 -14.29 10.57
N VAL A 78 2.08 -13.37 10.73
CA VAL A 78 0.68 -13.64 11.01
C VAL A 78 -0.21 -12.87 10.05
N HIS A 79 -1.37 -13.42 9.76
CA HIS A 79 -2.35 -12.87 8.85
C HIS A 79 -3.72 -12.77 9.53
N SER A 80 -4.44 -11.71 9.23
CA SER A 80 -5.84 -11.50 9.63
C SER A 80 -6.65 -11.01 8.43
N THR A 81 -7.91 -11.45 8.31
CA THR A 81 -8.85 -10.95 7.29
C THR A 81 -9.93 -10.12 7.94
N HIS A 82 -10.19 -8.96 7.37
CA HIS A 82 -11.31 -8.09 7.73
C HIS A 82 -12.32 -8.05 6.60
N PHE A 83 -13.42 -8.75 6.77
CA PHE A 83 -14.43 -8.94 5.72
C PHE A 83 -15.32 -7.70 5.50
N ARG A 84 -15.57 -6.92 6.54
CA ARG A 84 -16.42 -5.72 6.47
C ARG A 84 -15.98 -4.70 7.52
N PRO A 85 -16.08 -3.41 7.21
CA PRO A 85 -15.58 -2.32 8.04
C PRO A 85 -16.01 -2.37 9.52
N ARG A 86 -17.22 -2.79 9.81
CA ARG A 86 -17.76 -2.81 11.18
C ARG A 86 -17.78 -4.19 11.84
N LEU A 87 -17.44 -5.24 11.13
CA LEU A 87 -17.24 -6.55 11.75
C LEU A 87 -15.90 -6.61 12.45
N ALA A 88 -15.79 -7.48 13.44
CA ALA A 88 -14.50 -7.81 14.00
C ALA A 88 -13.65 -8.51 12.92
N PRO A 89 -12.39 -8.11 12.72
CA PRO A 89 -11.45 -8.88 11.91
C PRO A 89 -11.26 -10.28 12.51
N LEU A 90 -10.86 -11.22 11.67
CA LEU A 90 -10.45 -12.54 12.17
C LEU A 90 -9.19 -12.39 13.04
N ASP A 91 -9.00 -13.37 13.92
CA ASP A 91 -7.78 -13.45 14.73
C ASP A 91 -6.53 -13.55 13.85
N TRP A 92 -5.40 -13.16 14.42
CA TRP A 92 -4.12 -13.29 13.78
C TRP A 92 -3.68 -14.76 13.72
N ASN A 93 -3.70 -15.34 12.54
CA ASN A 93 -3.31 -16.71 12.27
C ASN A 93 -1.86 -16.79 11.79
N PRO A 94 -1.02 -17.71 12.31
CA PRO A 94 0.36 -17.84 11.88
C PRO A 94 0.44 -18.34 10.43
N ILE A 95 1.33 -17.71 9.65
CA ILE A 95 1.67 -18.11 8.28
C ILE A 95 3.15 -18.51 8.14
N GLY A 96 3.87 -18.57 9.26
CA GLY A 96 5.24 -19.06 9.32
C GLY A 96 6.31 -18.00 9.11
N HIS A 97 7.47 -18.44 8.61
CA HIS A 97 8.66 -17.62 8.34
C HIS A 97 9.32 -18.11 7.05
N PRO A 98 9.82 -17.23 6.15
CA PRO A 98 10.43 -17.64 4.89
C PRO A 98 11.62 -18.59 5.08
N ASP A 99 12.43 -18.40 6.13
CA ASP A 99 13.58 -19.24 6.45
C ASP A 99 13.28 -20.31 7.52
N LYS A 100 12.02 -20.72 7.65
CA LYS A 100 11.49 -21.62 8.68
C LYS A 100 11.50 -21.03 10.09
N LYS A 101 12.48 -20.26 10.46
CA LYS A 101 12.64 -19.57 11.74
C LYS A 101 13.63 -18.44 11.62
N GLY A 102 13.59 -17.49 12.49
CA GLY A 102 14.56 -16.39 12.55
C GLY A 102 13.93 -15.09 13.07
N ASP A 103 14.67 -14.04 12.89
CA ASP A 103 14.25 -12.70 13.20
C ASP A 103 13.45 -12.08 12.06
N ARG A 104 12.84 -10.94 12.33
CA ARG A 104 12.14 -10.14 11.35
C ARG A 104 13.09 -9.63 10.26
N THR A 105 12.76 -9.87 8.99
CA THR A 105 13.61 -9.58 7.83
C THR A 105 13.20 -8.32 7.05
N GLY A 106 12.15 -7.62 7.48
CA GLY A 106 11.66 -6.39 6.83
C GLY A 106 10.15 -6.24 6.95
N THR A 107 9.62 -5.19 6.34
CA THR A 107 8.17 -4.98 6.27
C THR A 107 7.58 -5.88 5.17
N PRO A 108 6.56 -6.70 5.45
CA PRO A 108 5.92 -7.53 4.44
C PRO A 108 5.17 -6.67 3.40
N ALA A 109 4.87 -7.26 2.25
CA ALA A 109 3.93 -6.75 1.26
C ALA A 109 2.84 -7.79 1.02
N VAL A 110 1.63 -7.37 0.69
CA VAL A 110 0.50 -8.26 0.43
C VAL A 110 -0.35 -7.72 -0.70
N ALA A 111 -0.74 -8.60 -1.61
CA ALA A 111 -1.72 -8.34 -2.67
C ALA A 111 -2.68 -9.53 -2.76
N VAL A 112 -3.86 -9.32 -3.33
CA VAL A 112 -4.92 -10.34 -3.41
C VAL A 112 -5.32 -10.50 -4.87
N ASP A 113 -5.17 -11.69 -5.43
CA ASP A 113 -5.48 -11.95 -6.83
C ASP A 113 -6.99 -12.01 -7.12
N ALA A 114 -7.36 -12.19 -8.39
CA ALA A 114 -8.77 -12.25 -8.81
C ALA A 114 -9.52 -13.47 -8.24
N GLU A 115 -8.82 -14.51 -7.79
CA GLU A 115 -9.42 -15.66 -7.12
C GLU A 115 -9.64 -15.42 -5.61
N GLY A 116 -9.30 -14.22 -5.12
CA GLY A 116 -9.42 -13.85 -3.72
C GLY A 116 -8.32 -14.43 -2.84
N ARG A 117 -7.21 -14.91 -3.41
CA ARG A 117 -6.07 -15.47 -2.67
C ARG A 117 -5.09 -14.38 -2.31
N ALA A 118 -4.78 -14.27 -1.03
CA ALA A 118 -3.72 -13.36 -0.57
C ALA A 118 -2.34 -13.96 -0.86
N HIS A 119 -1.48 -13.16 -1.47
CA HIS A 119 -0.07 -13.43 -1.72
C HIS A 119 0.75 -12.52 -0.81
N VAL A 120 1.58 -13.11 0.02
CA VAL A 120 2.43 -12.41 0.98
C VAL A 120 3.88 -12.52 0.54
N PHE A 121 4.56 -11.39 0.56
CA PHE A 121 5.96 -11.26 0.19
C PHE A 121 6.74 -10.62 1.32
N VAL A 122 7.94 -11.12 1.54
CA VAL A 122 8.85 -10.55 2.54
C VAL A 122 10.29 -10.80 2.11
N ARG A 123 11.21 -9.95 2.55
CA ARG A 123 12.63 -10.24 2.40
C ARG A 123 12.96 -11.53 3.18
N ASP A 124 13.71 -12.44 2.59
CA ASP A 124 14.25 -13.61 3.28
C ASP A 124 15.61 -13.31 3.96
N GLY A 125 16.13 -14.24 4.73
CA GLY A 125 17.41 -14.09 5.44
C GLY A 125 18.61 -14.05 4.50
N GLY A 126 18.48 -14.55 3.27
CA GLY A 126 19.50 -14.47 2.22
C GLY A 126 19.51 -13.14 1.46
N GLY A 127 18.57 -12.22 1.79
CA GLY A 127 18.45 -10.93 1.12
C GLY A 127 17.63 -10.96 -0.16
N GLY A 128 17.03 -12.09 -0.52
CA GLY A 128 16.08 -12.25 -1.62
C GLY A 128 14.63 -12.02 -1.17
N VAL A 129 13.70 -12.51 -1.96
CA VAL A 129 12.25 -12.44 -1.70
C VAL A 129 11.70 -13.83 -1.39
N GLY A 130 11.10 -13.98 -0.22
CA GLY A 130 10.25 -15.12 0.13
C GLY A 130 8.78 -14.81 -0.15
N THR A 131 8.03 -15.80 -0.60
CA THR A 131 6.59 -15.70 -0.87
C THR A 131 5.80 -16.88 -0.28
N VAL A 132 4.55 -16.62 0.06
CA VAL A 132 3.56 -17.62 0.47
C VAL A 132 2.19 -17.14 0.02
N ALA A 133 1.33 -18.04 -0.42
CA ALA A 133 -0.01 -17.72 -0.92
C ALA A 133 -1.09 -18.53 -0.21
N GLN A 134 -2.29 -17.97 -0.12
CA GLN A 134 -3.48 -18.71 0.31
C GLN A 134 -3.85 -19.79 -0.71
N LYS A 135 -4.26 -20.96 -0.21
CA LYS A 135 -4.80 -22.06 -1.03
C LYS A 135 -6.29 -21.86 -1.25
N GLU A 136 -6.80 -22.35 -2.38
CA GLU A 136 -8.24 -22.35 -2.71
C GLU A 136 -9.11 -22.92 -1.59
N LYS A 137 -8.68 -24.04 -0.98
CA LYS A 137 -9.42 -24.73 0.08
C LYS A 137 -9.06 -24.26 1.50
N GLY A 138 -8.42 -23.11 1.61
CA GLY A 138 -7.92 -22.55 2.86
C GLY A 138 -6.52 -23.03 3.25
N GLY A 139 -5.93 -22.34 4.21
CA GLY A 139 -4.53 -22.52 4.60
C GLY A 139 -3.56 -21.86 3.63
N TRP A 140 -2.27 -22.14 3.78
CA TRP A 140 -1.18 -21.48 3.06
C TRP A 140 -0.33 -22.50 2.32
N THR A 141 0.28 -22.10 1.21
CA THR A 141 1.32 -22.88 0.52
C THR A 141 2.56 -22.98 1.41
N PRO A 142 3.51 -23.87 1.14
CA PRO A 142 4.85 -23.71 1.68
C PRO A 142 5.46 -22.36 1.25
N TRP A 143 6.38 -21.85 2.07
CA TRP A 143 7.21 -20.71 1.67
C TRP A 143 8.12 -21.09 0.51
N GLU A 144 8.20 -20.22 -0.48
CA GLU A 144 9.05 -20.35 -1.67
C GLU A 144 9.95 -19.11 -1.78
N HIS A 145 11.08 -19.26 -2.47
CA HIS A 145 12.02 -18.19 -2.71
C HIS A 145 11.96 -17.75 -4.17
N LEU A 146 11.66 -16.49 -4.40
CA LEU A 146 11.57 -15.89 -5.74
C LEU A 146 12.94 -15.39 -6.26
N GLY A 147 13.99 -15.49 -5.45
CA GLY A 147 15.31 -14.94 -5.75
C GLY A 147 15.39 -13.42 -5.48
N GLY A 148 16.36 -12.78 -6.13
CA GLY A 148 16.80 -11.43 -5.83
C GLY A 148 17.99 -11.44 -4.87
N GLU A 149 18.72 -10.33 -4.83
CA GLU A 149 19.88 -10.13 -3.94
C GLU A 149 19.75 -8.75 -3.30
N ASP A 150 20.02 -8.68 -2.01
CA ASP A 150 20.01 -7.44 -1.21
C ASP A 150 18.77 -6.55 -1.46
N VAL A 151 17.61 -7.18 -1.60
CA VAL A 151 16.37 -6.44 -1.79
C VAL A 151 16.05 -5.61 -0.55
N GLY A 152 15.61 -4.39 -0.79
CA GLY A 152 15.16 -3.46 0.25
C GLY A 152 13.64 -3.48 0.42
N GLN A 153 13.01 -2.39 0.02
CA GLN A 153 11.55 -2.26 0.09
C GLN A 153 10.85 -3.12 -0.96
N LEU A 154 9.71 -3.69 -0.56
CA LEU A 154 8.78 -4.41 -1.43
C LEU A 154 7.50 -3.57 -1.64
N ALA A 155 6.94 -3.60 -2.85
CA ALA A 155 5.61 -3.07 -3.15
C ALA A 155 4.84 -4.11 -3.96
N ALA A 156 3.72 -4.57 -3.43
CA ALA A 156 2.84 -5.52 -4.11
C ALA A 156 1.52 -4.84 -4.50
N VAL A 157 0.96 -5.23 -5.62
CA VAL A 157 -0.29 -4.70 -6.14
C VAL A 157 -1.03 -5.78 -6.93
N THR A 158 -2.33 -5.67 -6.99
CA THR A 158 -3.15 -6.44 -7.92
C THR A 158 -3.49 -5.55 -9.11
N GLY A 159 -3.06 -5.96 -10.28
CA GLY A 159 -3.42 -5.31 -11.54
C GLY A 159 -4.92 -5.41 -11.82
N MET A 160 -5.44 -4.61 -12.75
CA MET A 160 -6.86 -4.70 -13.14
C MET A 160 -7.21 -6.03 -13.81
N SER A 161 -6.20 -6.75 -14.34
CA SER A 161 -6.36 -8.14 -14.82
C SER A 161 -6.57 -9.15 -13.70
N GLY A 162 -6.46 -8.74 -12.44
CA GLY A 162 -6.54 -9.60 -11.27
C GLY A 162 -5.25 -10.36 -10.95
N ARG A 163 -4.16 -10.11 -11.68
CA ARG A 163 -2.85 -10.70 -11.43
C ARG A 163 -2.08 -9.89 -10.40
N VAL A 164 -1.34 -10.61 -9.56
CA VAL A 164 -0.45 -9.97 -8.60
C VAL A 164 0.88 -9.63 -9.27
N GLU A 165 1.34 -8.43 -8.99
CA GLU A 165 2.66 -7.93 -9.34
C GLU A 165 3.42 -7.52 -8.07
N LEU A 166 4.70 -7.85 -8.04
CA LEU A 166 5.62 -7.49 -6.97
C LEU A 166 6.80 -6.71 -7.54
N TYR A 167 7.14 -5.64 -6.88
CA TYR A 167 8.31 -4.81 -7.15
C TYR A 167 9.22 -4.78 -5.92
N ALA A 168 10.51 -4.88 -6.14
CA ALA A 168 11.52 -4.80 -5.07
C ALA A 168 12.65 -3.84 -5.44
N ALA A 169 13.02 -2.95 -4.53
CA ALA A 169 14.22 -2.15 -4.68
C ALA A 169 15.44 -3.04 -4.47
N GLY A 170 16.25 -3.20 -5.50
CA GLY A 170 17.54 -3.92 -5.45
C GLY A 170 18.71 -2.96 -5.54
N PRO A 171 19.97 -3.48 -5.39
CA PRO A 171 21.18 -2.66 -5.44
C PRO A 171 21.43 -2.06 -6.82
N ASP A 172 21.00 -2.74 -7.90
CA ASP A 172 21.27 -2.37 -9.29
C ASP A 172 20.03 -1.85 -10.02
N GLY A 173 18.90 -1.69 -9.32
CA GLY A 173 17.65 -1.22 -9.89
C GLY A 173 16.42 -1.83 -9.24
N ILE A 174 15.31 -1.82 -9.94
CA ILE A 174 14.05 -2.37 -9.46
C ILE A 174 13.82 -3.73 -10.10
N LEU A 175 13.58 -4.73 -9.27
CA LEU A 175 13.22 -6.08 -9.66
C LEU A 175 11.70 -6.21 -9.74
N CYS A 176 11.20 -7.04 -10.68
CA CYS A 176 9.79 -7.26 -10.90
C CYS A 176 9.46 -8.75 -10.98
N TRP A 177 8.32 -9.15 -10.41
CA TRP A 177 7.69 -10.46 -10.58
C TRP A 177 6.22 -10.25 -10.88
N ARG A 178 5.65 -11.10 -11.73
CA ARG A 178 4.25 -11.03 -12.14
C ARG A 178 3.66 -12.43 -12.24
N GLN A 179 2.41 -12.59 -11.85
CA GLN A 179 1.63 -13.79 -12.16
C GLN A 179 1.33 -13.85 -13.67
N GLU A 180 1.42 -15.02 -14.27
CA GLU A 180 0.91 -15.26 -15.62
C GLU A 180 -0.60 -15.39 -15.59
N GLU A 181 -1.14 -16.13 -14.61
CA GLU A 181 -2.57 -16.25 -14.34
C GLU A 181 -2.84 -16.08 -12.84
N PRO A 182 -4.04 -15.58 -12.44
CA PRO A 182 -4.44 -15.55 -11.03
C PRO A 182 -4.33 -16.94 -10.40
N GLY A 183 -3.91 -17.01 -9.13
CA GLY A 183 -3.73 -18.27 -8.41
C GLY A 183 -2.37 -18.94 -8.58
N GLU A 184 -1.59 -18.55 -9.56
CA GLU A 184 -0.23 -19.06 -9.78
C GLU A 184 0.83 -18.27 -8.98
N PRO A 185 1.99 -18.86 -8.67
CA PRO A 185 3.10 -18.09 -8.11
C PRO A 185 3.63 -17.09 -9.13
N PRO A 186 4.02 -15.87 -8.70
CA PRO A 186 4.55 -14.87 -9.62
C PRO A 186 5.95 -15.26 -10.13
N GLY A 187 6.12 -15.24 -11.45
CA GLY A 187 7.38 -15.45 -12.14
C GLY A 187 8.21 -14.17 -12.28
N ARG A 188 9.52 -14.31 -12.52
CA ARG A 188 10.40 -13.18 -12.74
C ARG A 188 10.03 -12.46 -14.04
N ALA A 189 9.87 -11.14 -13.95
CA ALA A 189 9.59 -10.26 -15.07
C ALA A 189 10.73 -9.25 -15.27
N GLU A 190 10.68 -8.49 -16.37
CA GLU A 190 11.66 -7.46 -16.67
C GLU A 190 11.61 -6.32 -15.64
N GLY A 191 12.76 -5.98 -15.10
CA GLY A 191 12.97 -4.87 -14.16
C GLY A 191 13.55 -3.64 -14.86
N THR A 192 14.01 -2.67 -14.07
CA THR A 192 14.73 -1.50 -14.58
C THR A 192 16.04 -1.28 -13.83
N GLY A 193 17.08 -0.80 -14.52
CA GLY A 193 18.36 -0.43 -13.92
C GLY A 193 18.33 0.90 -13.14
N VAL A 194 17.19 1.58 -13.07
CA VAL A 194 17.09 2.82 -12.29
C VAL A 194 16.90 2.49 -10.81
N ARG A 195 17.80 3.02 -9.98
CA ARG A 195 17.77 2.80 -8.52
C ARG A 195 16.74 3.68 -7.86
N ALA A 196 15.87 3.06 -7.07
CA ALA A 196 14.94 3.79 -6.22
C ALA A 196 15.60 4.20 -4.89
N ARG A 197 15.23 5.37 -4.36
CA ARG A 197 15.49 5.69 -2.96
C ARG A 197 14.74 4.70 -2.06
N SER A 198 15.38 4.34 -0.97
CA SER A 198 14.77 3.44 0.02
C SER A 198 13.47 4.04 0.55
N GLY A 199 12.44 3.20 0.66
CA GLY A 199 11.15 3.60 1.24
C GLY A 199 10.23 4.37 0.29
N THR A 200 10.51 4.44 -1.03
CA THR A 200 9.72 5.28 -1.95
C THR A 200 8.86 4.50 -2.96
N LEU A 201 8.94 3.16 -2.99
CA LEU A 201 8.18 2.37 -3.94
C LEU A 201 6.67 2.42 -3.65
N ARG A 202 5.90 2.69 -4.68
CA ARG A 202 4.43 2.61 -4.67
C ARG A 202 3.92 2.12 -6.02
N ALA A 203 3.15 1.03 -6.04
CA ALA A 203 2.53 0.51 -7.24
C ALA A 203 1.02 0.85 -7.28
N LEU A 204 0.51 1.11 -8.48
CA LEU A 204 -0.90 1.40 -8.77
C LEU A 204 -1.30 0.73 -10.08
N ALA A 205 -2.40 -0.01 -10.10
CA ALA A 205 -3.01 -0.47 -11.34
C ALA A 205 -3.60 0.72 -12.10
N THR A 206 -3.04 1.06 -13.26
CA THR A 206 -3.40 2.26 -14.04
C THR A 206 -4.29 1.95 -15.24
N SER A 207 -4.21 0.73 -15.80
CA SER A 207 -5.14 0.25 -16.82
C SER A 207 -5.33 -1.26 -16.69
N ALA A 208 -6.15 -1.85 -17.57
CA ALA A 208 -6.34 -3.31 -17.60
C ALA A 208 -5.04 -4.07 -17.90
N GLU A 209 -4.11 -3.43 -18.57
CA GLU A 209 -2.86 -4.02 -19.06
C GLU A 209 -1.65 -3.58 -18.25
N HIS A 210 -1.75 -2.44 -17.55
CA HIS A 210 -0.59 -1.83 -16.91
C HIS A 210 -0.77 -1.57 -15.41
N THR A 211 0.32 -1.80 -14.72
CA THR A 211 0.60 -1.28 -13.40
C THR A 211 1.72 -0.25 -13.50
N THR A 212 1.52 0.93 -12.93
CA THR A 212 2.56 1.95 -12.83
C THR A 212 3.20 1.91 -11.45
N LEU A 213 4.51 1.76 -11.40
CA LEU A 213 5.30 1.91 -10.19
C LEU A 213 5.79 3.35 -10.08
N PHE A 214 5.50 4.00 -8.97
CA PHE A 214 6.05 5.30 -8.58
C PHE A 214 7.21 5.09 -7.62
N PHE A 215 8.29 5.83 -7.80
CA PHE A 215 9.44 5.82 -6.91
C PHE A 215 10.25 7.12 -7.07
N SER A 216 10.98 7.50 -6.05
CA SER A 216 11.97 8.58 -6.18
C SER A 216 13.31 7.97 -6.58
N ASP A 217 13.96 8.52 -7.59
CA ASP A 217 15.32 8.15 -7.95
C ASP A 217 16.36 8.73 -6.97
N GLN A 218 17.65 8.51 -7.23
CA GLN A 218 18.73 8.98 -6.36
C GLN A 218 18.87 10.51 -6.36
N GLU A 219 18.45 11.19 -7.42
CA GLU A 219 18.44 12.63 -7.58
C GLU A 219 17.24 13.29 -6.90
N GLY A 220 16.23 12.49 -6.48
CA GLY A 220 15.01 12.96 -5.82
C GLY A 220 13.91 13.34 -6.80
N GLN A 221 13.97 12.86 -8.04
CA GLN A 221 12.86 12.96 -8.97
C GLN A 221 11.87 11.83 -8.69
N LEU A 222 10.60 12.16 -8.61
CA LEU A 222 9.52 11.16 -8.62
C LEU A 222 9.34 10.66 -10.05
N CYS A 223 9.56 9.38 -10.24
CA CYS A 223 9.45 8.70 -11.53
C CYS A 223 8.20 7.81 -11.55
N ALA A 224 7.60 7.68 -12.73
CA ALA A 224 6.61 6.66 -13.07
C ALA A 224 7.25 5.64 -14.01
N TRP A 225 7.06 4.36 -13.74
CA TRP A 225 7.61 3.28 -14.54
C TRP A 225 6.59 2.15 -14.75
N ARG A 226 6.54 1.64 -15.96
CA ARG A 226 5.80 0.44 -16.32
C ARG A 226 6.76 -0.60 -16.91
N PRO A 227 6.69 -1.89 -16.54
CA PRO A 227 7.51 -2.93 -17.14
C PRO A 227 7.45 -2.90 -18.68
N GLY A 228 8.60 -3.01 -19.34
CA GLY A 228 8.72 -2.91 -20.79
C GLY A 228 8.90 -1.46 -21.32
N SER A 229 9.03 -0.45 -20.45
CA SER A 229 9.32 0.93 -20.83
C SER A 229 10.48 1.50 -20.02
N ASP A 230 10.97 2.67 -20.39
CA ASP A 230 11.90 3.44 -19.54
C ASP A 230 11.12 4.19 -18.46
N PRO A 231 11.70 4.37 -17.26
CA PRO A 231 11.13 5.24 -16.24
C PRO A 231 11.05 6.70 -16.72
N VAL A 232 9.90 7.32 -16.50
CA VAL A 232 9.60 8.70 -16.88
C VAL A 232 9.64 9.58 -15.64
N PRO A 233 10.54 10.57 -15.54
CA PRO A 233 10.51 11.57 -14.49
C PRO A 233 9.23 12.42 -14.59
N LEU A 234 8.49 12.54 -13.47
CA LEU A 234 7.27 13.36 -13.39
C LEU A 234 7.58 14.77 -12.87
N LEU A 235 8.13 14.83 -11.68
CA LEU A 235 8.42 16.06 -10.95
C LEU A 235 9.37 15.76 -9.78
N ALA A 236 9.99 16.78 -9.18
CA ALA A 236 10.75 16.59 -7.94
C ALA A 236 9.84 16.06 -6.83
N ALA A 237 10.30 15.08 -6.04
CA ALA A 237 9.53 14.55 -4.92
C ALA A 237 9.20 15.68 -3.91
N ALA A 238 7.97 15.72 -3.39
CA ALA A 238 7.56 16.74 -2.42
C ALA A 238 8.26 16.58 -1.07
N GLY A 239 8.61 15.34 -0.73
CA GLY A 239 9.27 14.98 0.53
C GLY A 239 9.76 13.54 0.55
N PRO A 240 10.24 13.06 1.68
CA PRO A 240 10.68 11.69 1.83
C PRO A 240 9.49 10.70 1.88
N GLY A 241 9.77 9.43 1.57
CA GLY A 241 8.79 8.35 1.63
C GLY A 241 8.00 8.17 0.34
N PRO A 242 7.14 7.16 0.30
CA PRO A 242 6.37 6.84 -0.89
C PRO A 242 5.26 7.87 -1.12
N VAL A 243 4.88 8.05 -2.36
CA VAL A 243 3.60 8.69 -2.68
C VAL A 243 2.47 7.71 -2.35
N SER A 244 1.31 8.21 -1.98
CA SER A 244 0.06 7.47 -2.11
C SER A 244 -0.58 7.85 -3.44
N ALA A 245 -1.15 6.87 -4.14
CA ALA A 245 -1.65 7.06 -5.49
C ALA A 245 -3.02 6.43 -5.68
N VAL A 246 -3.90 7.09 -6.44
CA VAL A 246 -5.20 6.57 -6.81
C VAL A 246 -5.56 7.04 -8.24
N ARG A 247 -6.26 6.18 -8.98
CA ARG A 247 -6.84 6.50 -10.27
C ARG A 247 -8.29 6.93 -10.08
N CYS A 248 -8.69 8.06 -10.67
CA CYS A 248 -10.05 8.58 -10.56
C CYS A 248 -10.44 9.39 -11.81
N VAL A 249 -11.70 9.79 -11.89
CA VAL A 249 -12.18 10.69 -12.94
C VAL A 249 -12.23 12.12 -12.39
N ILE A 250 -11.54 13.06 -13.05
CA ILE A 250 -11.58 14.49 -12.72
C ILE A 250 -12.05 15.24 -13.96
N ALA A 251 -13.16 15.98 -13.86
CA ALA A 251 -13.75 16.73 -14.95
C ALA A 251 -13.95 15.90 -16.25
N GLY A 252 -14.32 14.63 -16.10
CA GLY A 252 -14.54 13.70 -17.22
C GLY A 252 -13.27 13.05 -17.78
N HIS A 253 -12.10 13.34 -17.24
CA HIS A 253 -10.83 12.75 -17.65
C HIS A 253 -10.35 11.71 -16.63
N ASP A 254 -9.82 10.61 -17.14
CA ASP A 254 -9.14 9.59 -16.33
C ASP A 254 -7.80 10.14 -15.85
N CYS A 255 -7.64 10.27 -14.55
CA CYS A 255 -6.48 10.90 -13.92
C CYS A 255 -5.87 10.01 -12.84
N THR A 256 -4.57 10.08 -12.71
CA THR A 256 -3.82 9.59 -11.56
C THR A 256 -3.58 10.73 -10.61
N VAL A 257 -4.04 10.58 -9.37
CA VAL A 257 -3.81 11.52 -8.27
C VAL A 257 -2.73 10.95 -7.36
N LEU A 258 -1.75 11.79 -7.06
CA LEU A 258 -0.64 11.50 -6.14
C LEU A 258 -0.76 12.37 -4.90
N ALA A 259 -0.43 11.83 -3.74
CA ALA A 259 -0.33 12.58 -2.50
C ALA A 259 0.96 12.20 -1.75
N GLN A 260 1.66 13.17 -1.18
CA GLN A 260 2.90 12.94 -0.43
C GLN A 260 3.02 13.97 0.70
N PRO A 261 3.52 13.60 1.89
CA PRO A 261 3.95 14.59 2.87
C PRO A 261 5.08 15.44 2.29
N SER A 262 4.93 16.76 2.30
CA SER A 262 5.93 17.68 1.74
C SER A 262 6.99 18.08 2.76
N ALA A 263 8.10 18.62 2.26
CA ALA A 263 9.15 19.18 3.11
C ALA A 263 8.67 20.39 3.94
N SER A 264 7.59 21.08 3.54
CA SER A 264 6.96 22.15 4.32
C SER A 264 6.17 21.63 5.53
N GLY A 265 5.97 20.30 5.61
CA GLY A 265 5.12 19.63 6.60
C GLY A 265 3.63 19.61 6.24
N ARG A 266 3.23 19.93 5.01
CA ARG A 266 1.85 19.81 4.54
C ARG A 266 1.69 18.60 3.63
N VAL A 267 0.47 18.30 3.21
CA VAL A 267 0.24 17.30 2.17
C VAL A 267 0.29 17.96 0.81
N ALA A 268 1.18 17.50 -0.05
CA ALA A 268 1.26 17.88 -1.45
C ALA A 268 0.44 16.91 -2.30
N PHE A 269 -0.34 17.46 -3.22
CA PHE A 269 -1.15 16.71 -4.18
C PHE A 269 -0.74 17.09 -5.60
N ALA A 270 -0.66 16.10 -6.49
CA ALA A 270 -0.53 16.28 -7.91
C ALA A 270 -1.52 15.41 -8.66
N ALA A 271 -1.95 15.83 -9.84
CA ALA A 271 -2.80 15.03 -10.71
C ALA A 271 -2.33 15.20 -12.15
N TYR A 272 -2.42 14.12 -12.93
CA TYR A 272 -2.15 14.11 -14.36
C TYR A 272 -3.02 13.07 -15.07
N PRO A 273 -3.28 13.18 -16.39
CA PRO A 273 -4.02 12.17 -17.12
C PRO A 273 -3.31 10.81 -17.03
N THR A 274 -4.03 9.77 -16.65
CA THR A 274 -3.47 8.45 -16.40
C THR A 274 -2.65 7.95 -17.61
N GLU A 275 -1.43 7.47 -17.33
CA GLU A 275 -0.47 6.98 -18.33
C GLU A 275 0.02 8.04 -19.35
N GLN A 276 -0.18 9.33 -19.06
CA GLN A 276 0.27 10.45 -19.89
C GLN A 276 1.26 11.34 -19.11
N GLU A 277 2.35 10.76 -18.65
CA GLU A 277 3.36 11.42 -17.81
C GLU A 277 3.94 12.69 -18.49
N SER A 278 4.01 12.68 -19.82
CA SER A 278 4.47 13.84 -20.62
C SER A 278 3.56 15.07 -20.55
N ALA A 279 2.30 14.90 -20.09
CA ALA A 279 1.42 16.04 -19.85
C ALA A 279 1.92 16.96 -18.72
N GLY A 280 2.84 16.44 -17.90
CA GLY A 280 3.38 17.13 -16.75
C GLY A 280 2.44 17.13 -15.55
N ALA A 281 3.02 17.36 -14.38
CA ALA A 281 2.33 17.47 -13.11
C ALA A 281 3.00 18.53 -12.24
N TRP A 282 2.29 19.07 -11.27
CA TRP A 282 2.85 19.99 -10.27
C TRP A 282 2.21 19.77 -8.92
N TRP A 283 2.98 20.02 -7.86
CA TRP A 283 2.48 19.91 -6.49
C TRP A 283 1.65 21.13 -6.09
N THR A 284 0.52 20.86 -5.45
CA THR A 284 -0.28 21.85 -4.72
C THR A 284 -0.42 21.39 -3.27
N GLU A 285 0.00 22.21 -2.33
CA GLU A 285 -0.08 21.87 -0.91
C GLU A 285 -1.45 22.19 -0.32
N SER A 286 -1.91 21.32 0.58
CA SER A 286 -3.18 21.47 1.28
C SER A 286 -3.06 21.03 2.75
N GLY A 287 -3.93 21.55 3.57
CA GLY A 287 -4.09 21.15 4.97
C GLY A 287 -3.19 21.87 5.97
N PRO A 288 -3.27 21.48 7.24
CA PRO A 288 -2.42 22.00 8.29
C PRO A 288 -0.99 21.44 8.17
N ARG A 289 -0.08 21.98 8.96
CA ARG A 289 1.24 21.36 9.14
C ARG A 289 1.10 20.07 9.94
N LEU A 290 1.70 19.02 9.43
CA LEU A 290 1.73 17.70 10.02
C LEU A 290 2.96 17.53 10.92
N GLY A 291 2.88 16.61 11.85
CA GLY A 291 4.03 16.18 12.66
C GLY A 291 5.10 15.48 11.80
N ALA A 292 6.31 15.39 12.36
CA ALA A 292 7.40 14.67 11.72
C ALA A 292 7.05 13.18 11.56
N GLY A 293 7.31 12.63 10.39
CA GLY A 293 6.99 11.23 10.08
C GLY A 293 5.51 10.96 9.75
N ALA A 294 4.69 12.00 9.58
CA ALA A 294 3.32 11.84 9.12
C ALA A 294 3.25 11.03 7.82
N VAL A 295 2.26 10.19 7.71
CA VAL A 295 2.00 9.37 6.53
C VAL A 295 0.66 9.76 5.91
N VAL A 296 0.55 9.60 4.58
CA VAL A 296 -0.64 9.95 3.81
C VAL A 296 -1.13 8.74 3.05
N SER A 297 -2.44 8.58 2.96
CA SER A 297 -3.09 7.62 2.07
C SER A 297 -4.24 8.30 1.33
N VAL A 298 -4.43 7.94 0.07
CA VAL A 298 -5.57 8.35 -0.74
C VAL A 298 -6.41 7.13 -1.14
N ALA A 299 -7.72 7.32 -1.20
CA ALA A 299 -8.66 6.31 -1.66
C ALA A 299 -9.83 6.99 -2.40
N LEU A 300 -10.71 6.19 -2.98
CA LEU A 300 -11.99 6.69 -3.51
C LEU A 300 -13.12 6.35 -2.55
N ASP A 301 -14.04 7.28 -2.37
CA ASP A 301 -15.30 7.01 -1.66
C ASP A 301 -16.31 6.24 -2.53
N GLU A 302 -17.52 6.06 -2.05
CA GLU A 302 -18.58 5.33 -2.77
C GLU A 302 -19.01 5.99 -4.09
N HIS A 303 -18.74 7.28 -4.24
CA HIS A 303 -19.05 8.06 -5.45
C HIS A 303 -17.86 8.13 -6.42
N GLY A 304 -16.72 7.51 -6.08
CA GLY A 304 -15.48 7.59 -6.86
C GLY A 304 -14.71 8.90 -6.65
N GLU A 305 -15.05 9.68 -5.61
CA GLU A 305 -14.39 10.92 -5.28
C GLU A 305 -13.15 10.69 -4.38
N VAL A 306 -12.12 11.48 -4.62
CA VAL A 306 -10.85 11.36 -3.88
C VAL A 306 -11.04 11.75 -2.42
N VAL A 307 -10.61 10.84 -1.55
CA VAL A 307 -10.48 11.06 -0.11
C VAL A 307 -9.01 10.90 0.27
N ALA A 308 -8.48 11.82 1.04
CA ALA A 308 -7.14 11.73 1.58
C ALA A 308 -7.17 11.71 3.10
N ALA A 309 -6.36 10.85 3.67
CA ALA A 309 -6.13 10.77 5.11
C ALA A 309 -4.66 11.00 5.43
N SER A 310 -4.38 11.70 6.53
CA SER A 310 -3.05 11.87 7.09
C SER A 310 -3.05 11.41 8.53
N LEU A 311 -2.07 10.58 8.88
CA LEU A 311 -1.84 10.09 10.23
C LEU A 311 -0.53 10.67 10.76
N ASP A 312 -0.60 11.30 11.93
CA ASP A 312 0.58 11.59 12.74
C ASP A 312 0.89 10.35 13.62
N PRO A 313 1.99 9.65 13.38
CA PRO A 313 2.30 8.42 14.12
C PRO A 313 2.69 8.65 15.59
N VAL A 314 3.03 9.88 15.97
CA VAL A 314 3.43 10.23 17.35
C VAL A 314 2.20 10.53 18.22
N THR A 315 1.28 11.32 17.69
CA THR A 315 0.06 11.73 18.42
C THR A 315 -1.11 10.79 18.19
N GLY A 316 -1.08 9.99 17.13
CA GLY A 316 -2.21 9.19 16.66
C GLY A 316 -3.31 10.03 16.00
N THR A 317 -3.07 11.33 15.78
CA THR A 317 -4.04 12.22 15.14
C THR A 317 -4.28 11.82 13.70
N LEU A 318 -5.53 11.56 13.37
CA LEU A 318 -5.99 11.22 12.03
C LEU A 318 -6.77 12.41 11.46
N LEU A 319 -6.26 12.98 10.39
CA LEU A 319 -6.91 14.04 9.64
C LEU A 319 -7.41 13.49 8.30
N LEU A 320 -8.56 13.97 7.86
CA LEU A 320 -9.20 13.54 6.63
C LEU A 320 -9.70 14.74 5.83
N THR A 321 -9.59 14.66 4.50
CA THR A 321 -10.20 15.59 3.56
C THR A 321 -10.82 14.83 2.40
N ARG A 322 -11.77 15.47 1.70
CA ARG A 322 -12.47 14.93 0.53
C ARG A 322 -12.39 15.95 -0.60
N ARG A 323 -12.37 15.46 -1.83
CA ARG A 323 -12.55 16.32 -2.99
C ARG A 323 -13.89 17.06 -2.90
N LYS A 324 -13.93 18.31 -3.35
CA LYS A 324 -15.14 19.06 -3.52
C LYS A 324 -15.81 18.70 -4.85
N ASP A 325 -17.10 18.90 -4.91
CA ASP A 325 -17.86 18.82 -6.17
C ASP A 325 -17.65 20.12 -6.98
N GLU A 326 -16.40 20.30 -7.42
CA GLU A 326 -15.91 21.44 -8.21
C GLU A 326 -14.94 20.91 -9.28
N PRO A 327 -14.75 21.65 -10.41
CA PRO A 327 -13.73 21.26 -11.40
C PRO A 327 -12.33 21.17 -10.78
N GLY A 328 -11.53 20.19 -11.22
CA GLY A 328 -10.18 19.94 -10.75
C GLY A 328 -10.10 19.18 -9.43
N LEU A 329 -8.98 19.30 -8.74
CA LEU A 329 -8.67 18.61 -7.47
C LEU A 329 -8.82 19.55 -6.27
N ALA A 330 -9.89 20.31 -6.19
CA ALA A 330 -10.17 21.16 -5.03
C ALA A 330 -10.57 20.27 -3.83
N LEU A 331 -9.95 20.51 -2.68
CA LEU A 331 -10.19 19.73 -1.45
C LEU A 331 -11.00 20.57 -0.43
N ARG A 332 -11.79 19.88 0.38
CA ARG A 332 -12.50 20.45 1.54
C ARG A 332 -11.49 20.76 2.65
N ALA A 333 -11.93 21.47 3.68
CA ALA A 333 -11.12 21.63 4.89
C ALA A 333 -10.83 20.27 5.51
N TRP A 334 -9.58 20.10 5.99
CA TRP A 334 -9.18 18.91 6.74
C TRP A 334 -9.91 18.87 8.09
N GLN A 335 -10.35 17.70 8.47
CA GLN A 335 -11.08 17.44 9.70
C GLN A 335 -10.38 16.33 10.48
N GLU A 336 -10.30 16.50 11.78
CA GLU A 336 -9.86 15.42 12.67
C GLU A 336 -11.02 14.43 12.86
N VAL A 337 -10.73 13.15 12.79
CA VAL A 337 -11.72 12.06 12.84
C VAL A 337 -11.34 11.04 13.88
#